data_05e0bbe0e558f0e191e4fff2f0bea268
#
_entry.id   05e0bbe0e558f0e191e4fff2f0bea268
#
_cell.length_a   1.000
_cell.length_b   1.000
_cell.length_c   1.000
_cell.angle_alpha   90.00
_cell.angle_beta   90.00
_cell.angle_gamma   90.00
#
_symmetry.space_group_name_H-M   'P 1'
#
loop_
_entity.id
_entity.type
_entity.pdbx_description
1 polymer ?
#
loop_
_entity_poly.entity_id
_entity_poly.type
_entity_poly.pdbx_seq_one_letter_code
_entity_poly.pdbx_strand_id
1 'polypeptide(L)'
;MEVLDRVPAEQVAEGLAPATAAEVLVQAVRTLADGPLAELADDIDRRGIYPKSILHRLGELGALSAHIAQGDRPADYGLAIRAMSEVSRVCGATGFMVWCHEVCGTYMEQSGNPALMGERLALHNSGLTLGATGMSNPMKTFAGIETFLLHARQVEGGWLVNGTLPWVSNLGPDHYFGAVADVEGSAVEGAAKSEVMFIVHCDAPGVELRNCPSFSAMEGTNTWAVRLTNYFVGAKDLIAHPVRPFIGRIR
;
A
#
# COMPACT_ATOMS: atom_id res chain seq x y z
N MET A 1 17.23 -56.38 -32.22
CA MET A 1 18.29 -55.38 -32.28
C MET A 1 17.65 -54.18 -32.94
N GLU A 2 16.92 -53.39 -32.10
CA GLU A 2 16.13 -52.25 -32.57
C GLU A 2 17.03 -51.02 -32.71
N VAL A 3 16.90 -50.40 -33.87
CA VAL A 3 17.62 -49.19 -34.24
C VAL A 3 16.98 -48.03 -33.48
N LEU A 4 17.69 -47.47 -32.50
CA LEU A 4 17.34 -46.19 -31.85
C LEU A 4 17.55 -45.08 -32.88
N ASP A 5 16.46 -44.57 -33.44
CA ASP A 5 16.45 -43.34 -34.25
C ASP A 5 16.97 -42.18 -33.40
N ARG A 6 18.14 -41.66 -33.77
CA ARG A 6 18.72 -40.43 -33.22
C ARG A 6 17.91 -39.25 -33.77
N VAL A 7 17.16 -38.60 -32.89
CA VAL A 7 16.57 -37.27 -33.20
C VAL A 7 17.72 -36.31 -33.52
N PRO A 8 17.68 -35.60 -34.68
CA PRO A 8 18.75 -34.65 -35.04
C PRO A 8 18.81 -33.50 -34.04
N ALA A 9 20.03 -33.14 -33.60
CA ALA A 9 20.30 -32.09 -32.67
C ALA A 9 19.96 -30.66 -33.15
N GLU A 10 19.45 -30.53 -34.38
CA GLU A 10 19.07 -29.24 -34.99
C GLU A 10 17.63 -28.76 -34.66
N GLN A 11 16.81 -29.57 -33.97
CA GLN A 11 15.45 -29.17 -33.59
C GLN A 11 15.29 -28.59 -32.18
N VAL A 12 16.37 -28.33 -31.42
CA VAL A 12 16.32 -27.80 -30.05
C VAL A 12 16.65 -26.28 -29.98
N ALA A 13 16.85 -25.63 -31.12
CA ALA A 13 17.07 -24.19 -31.17
C ALA A 13 15.85 -23.46 -31.78
N GLU A 14 14.62 -23.79 -31.36
CA GLU A 14 13.52 -22.85 -31.50
C GLU A 14 13.76 -21.76 -30.45
N GLY A 15 14.21 -20.59 -30.96
CA GLY A 15 14.59 -19.45 -30.14
C GLY A 15 13.47 -19.05 -29.21
N LEU A 16 13.73 -19.13 -27.89
CA LEU A 16 12.91 -18.45 -26.88
C LEU A 16 12.75 -17.00 -27.32
N ALA A 17 11.50 -16.57 -27.52
CA ALA A 17 11.20 -15.17 -27.77
C ALA A 17 11.84 -14.32 -26.66
N PRO A 18 12.38 -13.12 -26.97
CA PRO A 18 12.99 -12.28 -25.95
C PRO A 18 11.97 -12.00 -24.84
N ALA A 19 12.43 -12.09 -23.57
CA ALA A 19 11.58 -11.89 -22.41
C ALA A 19 10.91 -10.52 -22.48
N THR A 20 9.63 -10.46 -22.20
CA THR A 20 8.87 -9.21 -22.11
C THR A 20 9.35 -8.38 -20.92
N ALA A 21 9.11 -7.06 -20.95
CA ALA A 21 9.43 -6.16 -19.82
C ALA A 21 8.77 -6.65 -18.51
N ALA A 22 7.57 -7.24 -18.60
CA ALA A 22 6.86 -7.81 -17.46
C ALA A 22 7.58 -9.04 -16.88
N GLU A 23 8.07 -9.94 -17.73
CA GLU A 23 8.84 -11.12 -17.32
C GLU A 23 10.19 -10.71 -16.71
N VAL A 24 10.85 -9.70 -17.27
CA VAL A 24 12.09 -9.14 -16.72
C VAL A 24 11.87 -8.60 -15.33
N LEU A 25 10.80 -7.83 -15.11
CA LEU A 25 10.46 -7.30 -13.79
C LEU A 25 10.20 -8.41 -12.77
N VAL A 26 9.34 -9.38 -13.11
CA VAL A 26 9.02 -10.49 -12.19
C VAL A 26 10.27 -11.30 -11.85
N GLN A 27 11.15 -11.55 -12.84
CA GLN A 27 12.41 -12.25 -12.60
C GLN A 27 13.37 -11.44 -11.70
N ALA A 28 13.43 -10.12 -11.86
CA ALA A 28 14.24 -9.26 -10.99
C ALA A 28 13.73 -9.27 -9.55
N VAL A 29 12.39 -9.21 -9.36
CA VAL A 29 11.76 -9.33 -8.04
C VAL A 29 12.03 -10.70 -7.43
N ARG A 30 11.92 -11.78 -8.20
CA ARG A 30 12.26 -13.14 -7.75
C ARG A 30 13.71 -13.23 -7.26
N THR A 31 14.65 -12.67 -8.01
CA THR A 31 16.08 -12.65 -7.63
C THR A 31 16.29 -11.88 -6.31
N LEU A 32 15.62 -10.74 -6.14
CA LEU A 32 15.65 -9.99 -4.87
C LEU A 32 15.03 -10.80 -3.72
N ALA A 33 13.94 -11.51 -3.98
CA ALA A 33 13.25 -12.32 -2.98
C ALA A 33 14.07 -13.56 -2.56
N ASP A 34 14.60 -14.32 -3.53
CA ASP A 34 15.38 -15.55 -3.26
C ASP A 34 16.78 -15.29 -2.65
N GLY A 35 17.32 -14.07 -2.82
CA GLY A 35 18.57 -13.65 -2.22
C GLY A 35 18.36 -12.75 -0.99
N PRO A 36 18.47 -11.42 -1.14
CA PRO A 36 18.49 -10.50 0.00
C PRO A 36 17.29 -10.60 0.95
N LEU A 37 16.06 -10.84 0.43
CA LEU A 37 14.90 -11.00 1.31
C LEU A 37 14.92 -12.33 2.06
N ALA A 38 15.31 -13.41 1.41
CA ALA A 38 15.40 -14.73 2.06
C ALA A 38 16.40 -14.73 3.22
N GLU A 39 17.53 -14.01 3.09
CA GLU A 39 18.51 -13.83 4.16
C GLU A 39 17.95 -13.10 5.39
N LEU A 40 16.95 -12.23 5.19
CA LEU A 40 16.31 -11.43 6.24
C LEU A 40 15.02 -12.06 6.79
N ALA A 41 14.44 -13.05 6.11
CA ALA A 41 13.07 -13.53 6.40
C ALA A 41 12.90 -14.01 7.85
N ASP A 42 13.88 -14.76 8.40
CA ASP A 42 13.84 -15.25 9.78
C ASP A 42 13.94 -14.11 10.81
N ASP A 43 14.74 -13.10 10.55
CA ASP A 43 14.88 -11.92 11.39
C ASP A 43 13.62 -11.03 11.33
N ILE A 44 13.00 -10.90 10.16
CA ILE A 44 11.73 -10.20 9.98
C ILE A 44 10.64 -10.89 10.81
N ASP A 45 10.53 -12.21 10.74
CA ASP A 45 9.49 -12.98 11.43
C ASP A 45 9.71 -13.01 12.94
N ARG A 46 10.93 -13.36 13.40
CA ARG A 46 11.21 -13.60 14.83
C ARG A 46 11.60 -12.36 15.62
N ARG A 47 12.20 -11.37 14.96
CA ARG A 47 12.76 -10.19 15.62
C ARG A 47 12.02 -8.91 15.25
N GLY A 48 11.04 -8.98 14.36
CA GLY A 48 10.29 -7.81 13.90
C GLY A 48 11.13 -6.79 13.13
N ILE A 49 12.21 -7.23 12.46
CA ILE A 49 13.03 -6.32 11.66
C ILE A 49 12.21 -5.78 10.50
N TYR A 50 12.10 -4.47 10.38
CA TYR A 50 11.42 -3.83 9.26
C TYR A 50 12.32 -3.82 8.02
N PRO A 51 11.93 -4.47 6.90
CA PRO A 51 12.77 -4.64 5.72
C PRO A 51 12.77 -3.42 4.79
N LYS A 52 13.05 -2.23 5.31
CA LYS A 52 13.00 -0.95 4.56
C LYS A 52 13.83 -1.00 3.28
N SER A 53 15.04 -1.57 3.33
CA SER A 53 15.94 -1.69 2.19
C SER A 53 15.35 -2.54 1.06
N ILE A 54 14.60 -3.60 1.38
CA ILE A 54 13.93 -4.45 0.40
C ILE A 54 12.81 -3.66 -0.29
N LEU A 55 11.99 -2.92 0.49
CA LEU A 55 10.92 -2.08 -0.08
C LEU A 55 11.48 -1.00 -1.02
N HIS A 56 12.57 -0.33 -0.64
CA HIS A 56 13.24 0.63 -1.53
C HIS A 56 13.71 -0.03 -2.83
N ARG A 57 14.35 -1.20 -2.75
CA ARG A 57 14.81 -1.93 -3.93
C ARG A 57 13.66 -2.41 -4.83
N LEU A 58 12.52 -2.80 -4.26
CA LEU A 58 11.32 -3.10 -5.05
C LEU A 58 10.83 -1.86 -5.82
N GLY A 59 10.90 -0.68 -5.20
CA GLY A 59 10.60 0.59 -5.86
C GLY A 59 11.57 0.91 -6.99
N GLU A 60 12.88 0.75 -6.77
CA GLU A 60 13.93 0.93 -7.81
C GLU A 60 13.72 0.01 -9.02
N LEU A 61 13.23 -1.21 -8.79
CA LEU A 61 12.88 -2.15 -9.85
C LEU A 61 11.58 -1.76 -10.59
N GLY A 62 10.78 -0.83 -10.05
CA GLY A 62 9.46 -0.46 -10.57
C GLY A 62 8.33 -1.40 -10.16
N ALA A 63 8.59 -2.33 -9.23
CA ALA A 63 7.61 -3.31 -8.76
C ALA A 63 6.46 -2.66 -7.99
N LEU A 64 6.74 -1.56 -7.24
CA LEU A 64 5.74 -0.84 -6.42
C LEU A 64 4.82 0.09 -7.24
N SER A 65 4.96 0.14 -8.56
CA SER A 65 4.19 1.05 -9.42
C SER A 65 3.54 0.38 -10.63
N ALA A 66 3.60 -0.94 -10.73
CA ALA A 66 3.04 -1.67 -11.86
C ALA A 66 1.52 -1.45 -12.01
N HIS A 67 0.81 -1.31 -10.89
CA HIS A 67 -0.63 -1.06 -10.80
C HIS A 67 -1.05 0.40 -11.07
N ILE A 68 -0.09 1.32 -11.24
CA ILE A 68 -0.32 2.74 -11.48
C ILE A 68 -0.08 3.05 -12.97
N ALA A 69 -1.00 3.77 -13.60
CA ALA A 69 -0.77 4.28 -14.96
C ALA A 69 0.32 5.35 -14.97
N GLN A 70 1.27 5.27 -15.91
CA GLN A 70 2.40 6.21 -16.02
C GLN A 70 2.64 6.60 -17.47
N GLY A 71 2.32 7.83 -17.84
CA GLY A 71 2.41 8.28 -19.22
C GLY A 71 1.56 7.38 -20.13
N ASP A 72 2.18 6.79 -21.16
CA ASP A 72 1.51 5.87 -22.10
C ASP A 72 1.42 4.42 -21.57
N ARG A 73 2.02 4.12 -20.41
CA ARG A 73 1.94 2.79 -19.80
C ARG A 73 0.64 2.67 -18.99
N PRO A 74 -0.29 1.79 -19.38
CA PRO A 74 -1.48 1.53 -18.60
C PRO A 74 -1.14 0.83 -17.27
N ALA A 75 -2.04 0.92 -16.30
CA ALA A 75 -1.96 0.14 -15.06
C ALA A 75 -2.04 -1.37 -15.39
N ASP A 76 -1.16 -2.16 -14.78
CA ASP A 76 -1.13 -3.62 -14.90
C ASP A 76 -1.21 -4.27 -13.50
N TYR A 77 -2.43 -4.49 -13.03
CA TYR A 77 -2.68 -5.17 -11.75
C TYR A 77 -2.20 -6.63 -11.75
N GLY A 78 -2.25 -7.30 -12.92
CA GLY A 78 -1.75 -8.67 -13.06
C GLY A 78 -0.25 -8.75 -12.82
N LEU A 79 0.51 -7.77 -13.34
CA LEU A 79 1.95 -7.67 -13.11
C LEU A 79 2.26 -7.34 -11.64
N ALA A 80 1.55 -6.40 -11.01
CA ALA A 80 1.71 -6.06 -9.60
C ALA A 80 1.47 -7.28 -8.70
N ILE A 81 0.39 -8.03 -8.93
CA ILE A 81 0.09 -9.26 -8.18
C ILE A 81 1.18 -10.32 -8.38
N ARG A 82 1.70 -10.51 -9.58
CA ARG A 82 2.80 -11.45 -9.84
C ARG A 82 4.06 -11.04 -9.10
N ALA A 83 4.44 -9.76 -9.13
CA ALA A 83 5.59 -9.23 -8.40
C ALA A 83 5.42 -9.41 -6.88
N MET A 84 4.26 -9.04 -6.33
CA MET A 84 3.92 -9.23 -4.91
C MET A 84 3.94 -10.71 -4.51
N SER A 85 3.50 -11.61 -5.38
CA SER A 85 3.51 -13.06 -5.12
C SER A 85 4.91 -13.61 -4.96
N GLU A 86 5.90 -13.12 -5.73
CA GLU A 86 7.30 -13.53 -5.57
C GLU A 86 7.87 -13.09 -4.21
N VAL A 87 7.52 -11.89 -3.75
CA VAL A 87 7.90 -11.40 -2.42
C VAL A 87 7.22 -12.23 -1.32
N SER A 88 5.91 -12.43 -1.44
CA SER A 88 5.08 -13.12 -0.44
C SER A 88 5.47 -14.59 -0.26
N ARG A 89 5.95 -15.25 -1.32
CA ARG A 89 6.44 -16.62 -1.31
C ARG A 89 7.61 -16.81 -0.33
N VAL A 90 8.43 -15.77 -0.16
CA VAL A 90 9.60 -15.80 0.73
C VAL A 90 9.27 -15.21 2.10
N CYS A 91 8.56 -14.06 2.14
CA CYS A 91 8.20 -13.40 3.39
C CYS A 91 6.80 -12.79 3.30
N GLY A 92 5.83 -13.39 4.00
CA GLY A 92 4.45 -12.92 4.03
C GLY A 92 4.30 -11.51 4.62
N ALA A 93 5.08 -11.16 5.65
CA ALA A 93 5.10 -9.82 6.24
C ALA A 93 5.52 -8.77 5.20
N THR A 94 6.60 -9.02 4.44
CA THR A 94 7.08 -8.10 3.40
C THR A 94 6.05 -7.99 2.26
N GLY A 95 5.46 -9.11 1.81
CA GLY A 95 4.40 -9.09 0.80
C GLY A 95 3.18 -8.28 1.23
N PHE A 96 2.77 -8.39 2.49
CA PHE A 96 1.69 -7.59 3.04
C PHE A 96 2.01 -6.08 3.07
N MET A 97 3.25 -5.71 3.39
CA MET A 97 3.68 -4.30 3.33
C MET A 97 3.71 -3.76 1.90
N VAL A 98 4.10 -4.57 0.92
CA VAL A 98 3.99 -4.21 -0.52
C VAL A 98 2.54 -3.90 -0.85
N TRP A 99 1.59 -4.76 -0.46
CA TRP A 99 0.16 -4.51 -0.65
C TRP A 99 -0.31 -3.21 0.03
N CYS A 100 0.07 -2.97 1.30
CA CYS A 100 -0.29 -1.74 2.01
C CYS A 100 0.19 -0.49 1.26
N HIS A 101 1.39 -0.54 0.73
CA HIS A 101 2.00 0.54 -0.04
C HIS A 101 1.25 0.75 -1.36
N GLU A 102 1.06 -0.28 -2.16
CA GLU A 102 0.39 -0.21 -3.46
C GLU A 102 -1.05 0.32 -3.35
N VAL A 103 -1.79 -0.11 -2.33
CA VAL A 103 -3.15 0.40 -2.07
C VAL A 103 -3.12 1.89 -1.74
N CYS A 104 -2.13 2.39 -0.99
CA CYS A 104 -1.97 3.82 -0.74
C CYS A 104 -1.70 4.60 -2.04
N GLY A 105 -0.86 4.07 -2.93
CA GLY A 105 -0.61 4.63 -4.25
C GLY A 105 -1.89 4.74 -5.09
N THR A 106 -2.73 3.70 -5.07
CA THR A 106 -4.05 3.71 -5.73
C THR A 106 -4.94 4.85 -5.20
N TYR A 107 -4.95 5.09 -3.88
CA TYR A 107 -5.73 6.20 -3.32
C TYR A 107 -5.24 7.55 -3.84
N MET A 108 -3.93 7.75 -3.91
CA MET A 108 -3.35 8.99 -4.40
C MET A 108 -3.64 9.20 -5.89
N GLU A 109 -3.46 8.17 -6.73
CA GLU A 109 -3.74 8.22 -8.17
C GLU A 109 -5.22 8.54 -8.45
N GLN A 110 -6.13 7.84 -7.76
CA GLN A 110 -7.57 7.95 -8.02
C GLN A 110 -8.23 9.15 -7.35
N SER A 111 -7.49 9.90 -6.50
CA SER A 111 -8.02 11.06 -5.78
C SER A 111 -8.45 12.21 -6.70
N GLY A 112 -7.82 12.34 -7.86
CA GLY A 112 -7.97 13.54 -8.71
C GLY A 112 -7.31 14.78 -8.10
N ASN A 113 -6.61 14.68 -6.96
CA ASN A 113 -5.94 15.79 -6.29
C ASN A 113 -4.52 15.98 -6.84
N PRO A 114 -4.21 17.08 -7.56
CA PRO A 114 -2.89 17.32 -8.13
C PRO A 114 -1.75 17.29 -7.10
N ALA A 115 -2.03 17.68 -5.84
CA ALA A 115 -1.03 17.66 -4.78
C ALA A 115 -0.63 16.23 -4.34
N LEU A 116 -1.50 15.24 -4.57
CA LEU A 116 -1.22 13.82 -4.31
C LEU A 116 -0.68 13.12 -5.55
N MET A 117 -1.21 13.45 -6.75
CA MET A 117 -0.89 12.78 -8.01
C MET A 117 0.45 13.20 -8.63
N GLY A 118 1.04 14.33 -8.19
CA GLY A 118 2.26 14.88 -8.75
C GLY A 118 3.52 14.23 -8.18
N GLU A 119 4.42 15.05 -7.64
CA GLU A 119 5.71 14.62 -7.09
C GLU A 119 5.55 13.57 -5.97
N ARG A 120 4.53 13.70 -5.12
CA ARG A 120 4.27 12.73 -4.04
C ARG A 120 4.03 11.32 -4.56
N LEU A 121 3.20 11.16 -5.60
CA LEU A 121 2.95 9.85 -6.22
C LEU A 121 4.22 9.32 -6.91
N ALA A 122 5.02 10.19 -7.53
CA ALA A 122 6.27 9.79 -8.15
C ALA A 122 7.28 9.24 -7.12
N LEU A 123 7.45 9.93 -5.98
CA LEU A 123 8.29 9.46 -4.86
C LEU A 123 7.75 8.16 -4.24
N HIS A 124 6.43 8.03 -4.11
CA HIS A 124 5.78 6.81 -3.67
C HIS A 124 6.08 5.64 -4.63
N ASN A 125 5.82 5.82 -5.91
CA ASN A 125 6.01 4.80 -6.94
C ASN A 125 7.46 4.29 -7.04
N SER A 126 8.43 5.16 -6.75
CA SER A 126 9.86 4.81 -6.71
C SER A 126 10.30 4.16 -5.39
N GLY A 127 9.41 4.04 -4.40
CA GLY A 127 9.73 3.52 -3.07
C GLY A 127 10.61 4.45 -2.22
N LEU A 128 10.86 5.69 -2.65
CA LEU A 128 11.62 6.68 -1.86
C LEU A 128 10.82 7.17 -0.65
N THR A 129 9.50 7.21 -0.76
CA THR A 129 8.58 7.40 0.36
C THR A 129 7.68 6.19 0.50
N LEU A 130 7.33 5.81 1.72
CA LEU A 130 6.55 4.62 1.98
C LEU A 130 5.17 4.98 2.55
N GLY A 131 4.15 4.36 1.98
CA GLY A 131 2.77 4.58 2.34
C GLY A 131 2.07 3.34 2.89
N ALA A 132 0.93 3.54 3.52
CA ALA A 132 0.15 2.51 4.19
C ALA A 132 -1.36 2.75 4.05
N THR A 133 -2.16 1.84 4.60
CA THR A 133 -3.62 1.93 4.58
C THR A 133 -4.22 1.73 5.97
N GLY A 134 -5.02 2.70 6.42
CA GLY A 134 -5.80 2.66 7.66
C GLY A 134 -7.27 2.27 7.43
N MET A 135 -7.56 1.46 6.41
CA MET A 135 -8.93 1.18 5.95
C MET A 135 -9.61 0.02 6.67
N SER A 136 -8.96 -0.69 7.58
CA SER A 136 -9.59 -1.83 8.29
C SER A 136 -10.89 -1.42 9.00
N ASN A 137 -10.86 -0.37 9.83
CA ASN A 137 -12.07 0.12 10.50
C ASN A 137 -13.10 0.71 9.52
N PRO A 138 -12.75 1.62 8.57
CA PRO A 138 -13.71 2.11 7.59
C PRO A 138 -14.43 1.01 6.81
N MET A 139 -13.74 0.00 6.33
CA MET A 139 -14.34 -1.11 5.57
C MET A 139 -15.33 -1.91 6.41
N LYS A 140 -15.01 -2.19 7.68
CA LYS A 140 -15.94 -2.84 8.62
C LYS A 140 -17.13 -1.93 8.94
N THR A 141 -16.91 -0.62 9.05
CA THR A 141 -17.99 0.36 9.25
C THR A 141 -18.95 0.40 8.06
N PHE A 142 -18.41 0.41 6.83
CA PHE A 142 -19.24 0.35 5.64
C PHE A 142 -20.03 -0.97 5.51
N ALA A 143 -19.49 -2.05 6.06
CA ALA A 143 -20.17 -3.34 6.15
C ALA A 143 -21.14 -3.45 7.34
N GLY A 144 -21.29 -2.40 8.17
CA GLY A 144 -22.18 -2.38 9.33
C GLY A 144 -21.68 -3.20 10.53
N ILE A 145 -20.39 -3.56 10.58
CA ILE A 145 -19.78 -4.38 11.64
C ILE A 145 -19.28 -3.51 12.79
N GLU A 146 -18.74 -2.34 12.50
CA GLU A 146 -18.17 -1.40 13.48
C GLU A 146 -18.71 0.02 13.25
N THR A 147 -18.35 0.95 14.13
CA THR A 147 -18.49 2.39 13.93
C THR A 147 -17.14 3.02 13.60
N PHE A 148 -17.14 4.22 13.01
CA PHE A 148 -15.89 4.94 12.77
C PHE A 148 -15.14 5.22 14.07
N LEU A 149 -13.83 5.05 14.05
CA LEU A 149 -12.90 5.33 15.14
C LEU A 149 -12.24 6.71 15.00
N LEU A 150 -12.30 7.31 13.82
CA LEU A 150 -11.84 8.67 13.56
C LEU A 150 -13.04 9.56 13.27
N HIS A 151 -13.06 10.73 13.92
CA HIS A 151 -14.11 11.74 13.81
C HIS A 151 -13.53 13.05 13.35
N ALA A 152 -14.13 13.67 12.35
CA ALA A 152 -13.69 14.91 11.74
C ALA A 152 -14.70 16.03 12.00
N ARG A 153 -14.21 17.17 12.50
CA ARG A 153 -14.99 18.40 12.61
C ARG A 153 -14.54 19.38 11.52
N GLN A 154 -15.46 19.89 10.75
CA GLN A 154 -15.16 20.89 9.73
C GLN A 154 -14.71 22.19 10.36
N VAL A 155 -13.66 22.80 9.80
CA VAL A 155 -13.09 24.09 10.20
C VAL A 155 -12.76 24.91 8.95
N GLU A 156 -12.34 26.16 9.12
CA GLU A 156 -11.85 26.95 8.01
C GLU A 156 -10.66 26.28 7.32
N GLY A 157 -10.73 26.07 6.03
CA GLY A 157 -9.68 25.47 5.20
C GLY A 157 -9.56 23.94 5.27
N GLY A 158 -10.44 23.23 6.04
CA GLY A 158 -10.35 21.76 6.12
C GLY A 158 -11.09 21.13 7.28
N TRP A 159 -10.46 20.13 7.89
CA TRP A 159 -11.03 19.36 9.00
C TRP A 159 -10.01 19.18 10.13
N LEU A 160 -10.48 19.15 11.37
CA LEU A 160 -9.73 18.65 12.52
C LEU A 160 -10.20 17.24 12.85
N VAL A 161 -9.26 16.30 12.87
CA VAL A 161 -9.55 14.89 13.07
C VAL A 161 -9.03 14.42 14.42
N ASN A 162 -9.87 13.66 15.13
CA ASN A 162 -9.57 13.03 16.42
C ASN A 162 -9.95 11.55 16.39
N GLY A 163 -9.25 10.75 17.20
CA GLY A 163 -9.54 9.34 17.39
C GLY A 163 -8.31 8.45 17.40
N THR A 164 -8.52 7.14 17.39
CA THR A 164 -7.40 6.17 17.43
C THR A 164 -7.71 4.98 16.53
N LEU A 165 -6.81 4.69 15.60
CA LEU A 165 -6.79 3.44 14.84
C LEU A 165 -5.90 2.43 15.57
N PRO A 166 -6.39 1.24 15.91
CA PRO A 166 -5.61 0.28 16.71
C PRO A 166 -4.47 -0.38 15.94
N TRP A 167 -4.60 -0.50 14.60
CA TRP A 167 -3.68 -1.26 13.77
C TRP A 167 -3.53 -0.60 12.40
N VAL A 168 -2.35 -0.06 12.12
CA VAL A 168 -1.95 0.39 10.77
C VAL A 168 -0.56 -0.16 10.52
N SER A 169 -0.43 -1.03 9.52
CA SER A 169 0.84 -1.67 9.16
C SER A 169 1.62 -0.83 8.16
N ASN A 170 2.90 -1.14 8.00
CA ASN A 170 3.83 -0.44 7.13
C ASN A 170 4.05 1.03 7.53
N LEU A 171 4.09 1.30 8.84
CA LEU A 171 4.33 2.65 9.35
C LEU A 171 5.73 2.84 9.91
N GLY A 172 6.17 4.07 9.87
CA GLY A 172 7.35 4.62 10.49
C GLY A 172 7.18 6.13 10.65
N PRO A 173 8.09 6.82 11.36
CA PRO A 173 7.97 8.27 11.58
C PRO A 173 7.92 9.09 10.28
N ASP A 174 8.60 8.62 9.23
CA ASP A 174 8.69 9.25 7.91
C ASP A 174 7.66 8.70 6.90
N HIS A 175 6.70 7.88 7.35
CA HIS A 175 5.67 7.29 6.51
C HIS A 175 4.36 8.07 6.55
N TYR A 176 3.42 7.67 5.69
CA TYR A 176 2.07 8.20 5.64
C TYR A 176 1.06 7.10 5.31
N PHE A 177 -0.22 7.37 5.53
CA PHE A 177 -1.26 6.39 5.22
C PHE A 177 -2.59 7.05 4.87
N GLY A 178 -3.42 6.33 4.09
CA GLY A 178 -4.79 6.73 3.82
C GLY A 178 -5.72 6.38 4.98
N ALA A 179 -6.55 7.32 5.42
CA ALA A 179 -7.53 7.14 6.49
C ALA A 179 -8.88 7.75 6.14
N VAL A 180 -9.94 7.31 6.84
CA VAL A 180 -11.30 7.85 6.72
C VAL A 180 -11.82 8.21 8.10
N ALA A 181 -12.47 9.38 8.20
CA ALA A 181 -13.23 9.81 9.37
C ALA A 181 -14.68 10.13 9.00
N ASP A 182 -15.62 9.92 9.91
CA ASP A 182 -16.96 10.49 9.79
C ASP A 182 -16.93 11.99 10.11
N VAL A 183 -17.79 12.78 9.45
CA VAL A 183 -17.86 14.23 9.66
C VAL A 183 -18.96 14.53 10.67
N GLU A 184 -18.59 15.15 11.80
CA GLU A 184 -19.52 15.56 12.85
C GLU A 184 -20.59 16.54 12.31
N GLY A 185 -21.82 16.39 12.77
CA GLY A 185 -22.93 17.27 12.40
C GLY A 185 -23.50 17.04 10.99
N SER A 186 -22.96 16.08 10.22
CA SER A 186 -23.49 15.75 8.90
C SER A 186 -24.80 14.93 8.93
N ALA A 187 -25.19 14.42 10.09
CA ALA A 187 -26.44 13.70 10.27
C ALA A 187 -27.61 14.66 10.48
N VAL A 188 -28.12 15.27 9.41
CA VAL A 188 -29.51 15.72 9.39
C VAL A 188 -30.34 14.44 9.34
N GLU A 189 -31.43 14.39 10.14
CA GLU A 189 -32.31 13.21 10.19
C GLU A 189 -32.78 12.87 8.76
N GLY A 190 -32.35 11.66 8.27
CA GLY A 190 -32.63 11.22 6.89
C GLY A 190 -31.52 11.50 5.86
N ALA A 191 -30.45 12.24 6.17
CA ALA A 191 -29.28 12.40 5.28
C ALA A 191 -28.21 11.33 5.55
N ALA A 192 -27.55 10.85 4.50
CA ALA A 192 -26.40 9.97 4.64
C ALA A 192 -25.28 10.68 5.42
N LYS A 193 -24.69 9.98 6.41
CA LYS A 193 -23.48 10.49 7.09
C LYS A 193 -22.42 10.81 6.05
N SER A 194 -21.76 11.95 6.21
CA SER A 194 -20.68 12.37 5.34
C SER A 194 -19.34 11.86 5.91
N GLU A 195 -18.50 11.33 5.08
CA GLU A 195 -17.16 10.87 5.44
C GLU A 195 -16.11 11.63 4.62
N VAL A 196 -14.93 11.82 5.19
CA VAL A 196 -13.74 12.40 4.53
C VAL A 196 -12.59 11.39 4.52
N MET A 197 -11.96 11.21 3.35
CA MET A 197 -10.77 10.37 3.18
C MET A 197 -9.55 11.25 2.89
N PHE A 198 -8.44 10.98 3.54
CA PHE A 198 -7.26 11.84 3.54
C PHE A 198 -5.99 11.07 3.80
N ILE A 199 -4.84 11.69 3.48
CA ILE A 199 -3.51 11.21 3.87
C ILE A 199 -3.17 11.75 5.26
N VAL A 200 -2.65 10.85 6.12
CA VAL A 200 -2.05 11.18 7.42
C VAL A 200 -0.54 11.04 7.29
N HIS A 201 0.22 12.09 7.65
CA HIS A 201 1.68 12.06 7.76
C HIS A 201 2.07 11.72 9.19
N CYS A 202 2.87 10.65 9.39
CA CYS A 202 3.19 10.13 10.72
C CYS A 202 4.05 11.08 11.58
N ASP A 203 4.80 11.98 10.96
CA ASP A 203 5.64 13.01 11.60
C ASP A 203 4.90 14.35 11.86
N ALA A 204 3.62 14.45 11.44
CA ALA A 204 2.87 15.70 11.55
C ALA A 204 2.40 15.99 13.00
N PRO A 205 2.23 17.27 13.36
CA PRO A 205 1.63 17.64 14.64
C PRO A 205 0.27 16.97 14.85
N GLY A 206 0.06 16.46 16.05
CA GLY A 206 -1.20 15.78 16.42
C GLY A 206 -1.25 14.31 16.08
N VAL A 207 -0.17 13.73 15.53
CA VAL A 207 -0.05 12.28 15.28
C VAL A 207 0.85 11.65 16.34
N GLU A 208 0.39 10.56 16.96
CA GLU A 208 1.14 9.76 17.92
C GLU A 208 1.11 8.30 17.50
N LEU A 209 2.30 7.73 17.20
CA LEU A 209 2.47 6.30 16.98
C LEU A 209 2.67 5.60 18.33
N ARG A 210 1.88 4.58 18.61
CA ARG A 210 1.93 3.79 19.84
C ARG A 210 2.21 2.33 19.54
N ASN A 211 3.07 1.72 20.34
CA ASN A 211 3.38 0.31 20.19
C ASN A 211 2.11 -0.55 20.30
N CYS A 212 1.98 -1.49 19.40
CA CYS A 212 1.00 -2.57 19.52
C CYS A 212 1.51 -3.67 20.46
N PRO A 213 0.62 -4.51 21.02
CA PRO A 213 1.03 -5.76 21.63
C PRO A 213 1.78 -6.64 20.63
N SER A 214 2.63 -7.54 21.12
CA SER A 214 3.28 -8.53 20.28
C SER A 214 2.24 -9.44 19.61
N PHE A 215 2.43 -9.67 18.33
CA PHE A 215 1.60 -10.58 17.56
C PHE A 215 2.24 -11.98 17.55
N SER A 216 1.44 -13.00 17.24
CA SER A 216 1.95 -14.35 17.07
C SER A 216 2.66 -14.61 15.74
N ALA A 217 2.52 -13.67 14.79
CA ALA A 217 3.15 -13.64 13.47
C ALA A 217 3.10 -12.22 12.91
N MET A 218 3.81 -11.97 11.80
CA MET A 218 3.80 -10.67 11.08
C MET A 218 4.42 -9.50 11.86
N GLU A 219 5.30 -9.76 12.83
CA GLU A 219 5.95 -8.73 13.65
C GLU A 219 6.72 -7.71 12.80
N GLY A 220 7.37 -8.14 11.71
CA GLY A 220 8.13 -7.27 10.80
C GLY A 220 7.28 -6.31 9.95
N THR A 221 5.94 -6.34 10.07
CA THR A 221 5.05 -5.44 9.33
C THR A 221 5.07 -4.00 9.84
N ASN A 222 5.77 -3.73 10.94
CA ASN A 222 5.82 -2.41 11.57
C ASN A 222 4.42 -1.81 11.78
N THR A 223 3.58 -2.57 12.50
CA THR A 223 2.19 -2.21 12.79
C THR A 223 2.11 -1.36 14.06
N TRP A 224 1.45 -0.23 13.98
CA TRP A 224 1.27 0.72 15.07
C TRP A 224 -0.20 1.02 15.34
N ALA A 225 -0.52 1.30 16.59
CA ALA A 225 -1.72 2.06 16.92
C ALA A 225 -1.43 3.54 16.65
N VAL A 226 -2.37 4.24 16.00
CA VAL A 226 -2.20 5.65 15.63
C VAL A 226 -3.27 6.48 16.30
N ARG A 227 -2.86 7.40 17.17
CA ARG A 227 -3.75 8.39 17.76
C ARG A 227 -3.63 9.72 17.02
N LEU A 228 -4.77 10.25 16.64
CA LEU A 228 -4.90 11.61 16.10
C LEU A 228 -5.52 12.52 17.16
N THR A 229 -4.92 13.71 17.36
CA THR A 229 -5.41 14.72 18.28
C THR A 229 -5.38 16.07 17.58
N ASN A 230 -6.56 16.58 17.21
CA ASN A 230 -6.72 17.80 16.42
C ASN A 230 -5.82 17.84 15.18
N TYR A 231 -5.66 16.68 14.52
CA TYR A 231 -4.90 16.55 13.29
C TYR A 231 -5.60 17.33 12.17
N PHE A 232 -4.89 18.31 11.61
CA PHE A 232 -5.46 19.15 10.55
C PHE A 232 -5.32 18.51 9.16
N VAL A 233 -6.45 18.35 8.48
CA VAL A 233 -6.53 17.86 7.10
C VAL A 233 -6.90 19.04 6.20
N GLY A 234 -5.96 19.48 5.38
CA GLY A 234 -6.18 20.51 4.36
C GLY A 234 -6.38 19.92 2.97
N ALA A 235 -6.66 20.78 2.01
CA ALA A 235 -6.93 20.39 0.62
C ALA A 235 -5.82 19.55 -0.02
N LYS A 236 -4.54 19.80 0.33
CA LYS A 236 -3.37 19.07 -0.24
C LYS A 236 -3.31 17.58 0.14
N ASP A 237 -3.97 17.19 1.22
CA ASP A 237 -3.97 15.83 1.74
C ASP A 237 -5.33 15.14 1.56
N LEU A 238 -6.31 15.83 0.95
CA LEU A 238 -7.65 15.30 0.70
C LEU A 238 -7.62 14.28 -0.44
N ILE A 239 -8.10 13.06 -0.16
CA ILE A 239 -8.30 12.01 -1.17
C ILE A 239 -9.71 12.11 -1.73
N ALA A 240 -10.73 12.12 -0.87
CA ALA A 240 -12.11 12.16 -1.30
C ALA A 240 -13.07 12.75 -0.24
N HIS A 241 -14.07 13.49 -0.71
CA HIS A 241 -15.21 13.92 0.07
C HIS A 241 -16.39 14.19 -0.90
N PRO A 242 -17.50 13.45 -0.82
CA PRO A 242 -17.77 12.29 0.03
C PRO A 242 -16.99 11.03 -0.36
N VAL A 243 -16.84 10.09 0.59
CA VAL A 243 -15.96 8.91 0.42
C VAL A 243 -16.63 7.78 -0.35
N ARG A 244 -17.93 7.51 -0.14
CA ARG A 244 -18.61 6.34 -0.72
C ARG A 244 -18.55 6.25 -2.24
N PRO A 245 -18.72 7.34 -3.01
CA PRO A 245 -18.56 7.30 -4.46
C PRO A 245 -17.11 6.99 -4.89
N PHE A 246 -16.12 7.41 -4.10
CA PHE A 246 -14.72 7.11 -4.33
C PHE A 246 -14.42 5.62 -4.13
N ILE A 247 -14.85 5.04 -2.99
CA ILE A 247 -14.68 3.61 -2.71
C ILE A 247 -15.33 2.73 -3.79
N GLY A 248 -16.47 3.16 -4.33
CA GLY A 248 -17.15 2.44 -5.43
C GLY A 248 -16.38 2.41 -6.76
N ARG A 249 -15.40 3.31 -6.96
CA ARG A 249 -14.57 3.39 -8.17
C ARG A 249 -13.25 2.62 -8.05
N ILE A 250 -12.63 2.64 -6.87
CA ILE A 250 -11.41 1.86 -6.58
C ILE A 250 -11.81 0.40 -6.35
N ARG A 251 -11.72 -0.41 -7.39
CA ARG A 251 -12.07 -1.84 -7.36
C ARG A 251 -10.85 -2.67 -7.66
#